data_e74c996009fc4ced9610ace4b5340984
#
_entry.id   e74c996009fc4ced9610ace4b5340984
#
_cell.length_a   1.000
_cell.length_b   1.000
_cell.length_c   1.000
_cell.angle_alpha   90.00
_cell.angle_beta   90.00
_cell.angle_gamma   90.00
#
_symmetry.space_group_name_H-M   'P 1'
#
loop_
_entity.id
_entity.type
_entity.pdbx_description
1 polymer ?
#
loop_
_entity_poly.entity_id
_entity_poly.type
_entity_poly.pdbx_seq_one_letter_code
_entity_poly.pdbx_strand_id
1 'polypeptide(L)'
;MTDSRIPADLPDHIQHYIDGAFVDSIDGDTFDVLDPVTNQTYTTAAAGKKADIERAVAAAKRAFDEGPWPRMLPRERSRVLHRIADIVESRDARLAELESYDSGLPITQALGQARRAAENFRFFADLIVAQADDAFKVPGKQMNYVNRKPIGVAGLITPWNTPFMLESWKLGPALATGNTVVLKPAEFTPLSASLWAGIFEEAGLPQGVFNLVNGLGEDAGDALVKHPDVPLISFTGESRTGQIIFGNAAPFLKGLSMELGGKSPAVVFADADLEAAVDATIFGVFSLNGERCTAGSRILVERSIYEEFVERYAAQAQRVKVGYPHDPETEVGALVHPEHYDKVMSYVEIGKTEGRLVAGGGRPEGFEEGNFVAPTVFADVAPDARVFQEEIFGPVVAITPFDSDEEALALANDTKYGLAAYIWTNDLKRAHTFAQSVEAGMVWLNSNNVRDLRTPFGGVKASGLGHEGGYRSIDFYTDQQSVHITLASTPHNPTFGKN
;
A
#
# COMPACT_ATOMS: atom_id res chain seq x y z
N MET A 1 12.96 34.25 -11.58
CA MET A 1 13.32 32.98 -12.25
C MET A 1 12.32 32.00 -11.75
N THR A 2 11.57 31.33 -12.60
CA THR A 2 10.69 30.21 -12.17
C THR A 2 11.58 29.14 -11.55
N ASP A 3 11.25 28.71 -10.36
CA ASP A 3 11.98 27.63 -9.70
C ASP A 3 11.85 26.36 -10.57
N SER A 4 12.96 25.87 -11.10
CA SER A 4 12.98 24.70 -12.00
C SER A 4 12.52 23.40 -11.33
N ARG A 5 12.26 23.43 -10.02
CA ARG A 5 11.75 22.33 -9.23
C ARG A 5 10.23 22.18 -9.32
N ILE A 6 9.53 23.27 -9.66
CA ILE A 6 8.06 23.27 -9.72
C ILE A 6 7.64 22.70 -11.09
N PRO A 7 6.88 21.58 -11.11
CA PRO A 7 6.33 21.05 -12.35
C PRO A 7 5.48 22.08 -13.09
N ALA A 8 5.55 22.08 -14.42
CA ALA A 8 4.67 22.91 -15.22
C ALA A 8 3.21 22.46 -15.07
N ASP A 9 2.28 23.41 -15.15
CA ASP A 9 0.84 23.15 -15.20
C ASP A 9 0.28 22.45 -13.93
N LEU A 10 0.81 22.79 -12.74
CA LEU A 10 0.17 22.40 -11.49
C LEU A 10 -1.21 23.06 -11.38
N PRO A 11 -2.24 22.35 -10.90
CA PRO A 11 -3.55 22.96 -10.69
C PRO A 11 -3.51 23.97 -9.52
N ASP A 12 -4.15 25.12 -9.70
CA ASP A 12 -4.36 26.08 -8.61
C ASP A 12 -5.24 25.50 -7.50
N HIS A 13 -6.09 24.53 -7.86
CA HIS A 13 -7.00 23.85 -6.96
C HIS A 13 -7.29 22.41 -7.43
N ILE A 14 -7.17 21.43 -6.53
CA ILE A 14 -7.47 20.02 -6.79
C ILE A 14 -8.92 19.74 -6.38
N GLN A 15 -9.77 19.50 -7.37
CA GLN A 15 -11.19 19.22 -7.19
C GLN A 15 -11.44 17.74 -6.88
N HIS A 16 -12.66 17.42 -6.41
CA HIS A 16 -13.21 16.06 -6.50
C HIS A 16 -13.46 15.70 -7.98
N TYR A 17 -13.55 14.40 -8.26
CA TYR A 17 -14.09 13.92 -9.52
C TYR A 17 -15.28 13.01 -9.25
N ILE A 18 -16.49 13.48 -9.55
CA ILE A 18 -17.73 12.79 -9.24
C ILE A 18 -18.61 12.75 -10.48
N ASP A 19 -19.07 11.54 -10.85
CA ASP A 19 -19.99 11.33 -11.96
C ASP A 19 -19.49 11.93 -13.29
N GLY A 20 -18.19 11.75 -13.58
CA GLY A 20 -17.58 12.22 -14.82
C GLY A 20 -17.30 13.73 -14.87
N ALA A 21 -17.29 14.43 -13.73
CA ALA A 21 -17.00 15.86 -13.68
C ALA A 21 -16.12 16.24 -12.50
N PHE A 22 -15.22 17.20 -12.71
CA PHE A 22 -14.51 17.87 -11.63
C PHE A 22 -15.47 18.84 -10.92
N VAL A 23 -15.49 18.76 -9.60
CA VAL A 23 -16.40 19.54 -8.75
C VAL A 23 -15.73 19.94 -7.44
N ASP A 24 -16.10 21.11 -6.93
CA ASP A 24 -15.68 21.55 -5.61
C ASP A 24 -16.46 20.83 -4.50
N SER A 25 -15.97 20.92 -3.27
CA SER A 25 -16.70 20.52 -2.07
C SER A 25 -18.03 21.26 -1.99
N ILE A 26 -19.09 20.58 -1.59
CA ILE A 26 -20.45 21.16 -1.47
C ILE A 26 -20.45 22.36 -0.52
N ASP A 27 -19.66 22.32 0.54
CA ASP A 27 -19.53 23.41 1.50
C ASP A 27 -18.57 24.52 1.06
N GLY A 28 -17.82 24.30 -0.04
CA GLY A 28 -16.77 25.19 -0.53
C GLY A 28 -15.48 25.16 0.32
N ASP A 29 -15.37 24.25 1.26
CA ASP A 29 -14.18 24.12 2.12
C ASP A 29 -13.00 23.50 1.36
N THR A 30 -11.80 23.94 1.71
CA THR A 30 -10.53 23.46 1.13
C THR A 30 -9.49 23.20 2.22
N PHE A 31 -8.45 22.46 1.88
CA PHE A 31 -7.25 22.32 2.70
C PHE A 31 -6.00 22.58 1.86
N ASP A 32 -4.94 23.01 2.54
CA ASP A 32 -3.65 23.28 1.92
C ASP A 32 -2.90 22.00 1.58
N VAL A 33 -2.22 21.98 0.42
CA VAL A 33 -1.30 20.91 0.02
C VAL A 33 0.11 21.51 0.00
N LEU A 34 1.00 20.87 0.74
CA LEU A 34 2.34 21.41 1.01
C LEU A 34 3.40 20.74 0.10
N ASP A 35 4.35 21.54 -0.37
CA ASP A 35 5.60 21.03 -0.95
C ASP A 35 6.50 20.47 0.18
N PRO A 36 6.85 19.18 0.18
CA PRO A 36 7.68 18.56 1.22
C PRO A 36 9.07 19.17 1.36
N VAL A 37 9.57 19.82 0.30
CA VAL A 37 10.90 20.42 0.25
C VAL A 37 10.95 21.79 0.93
N THR A 38 9.85 22.54 0.86
CA THR A 38 9.80 23.93 1.35
C THR A 38 8.80 24.13 2.48
N ASN A 39 7.87 23.18 2.68
CA ASN A 39 6.71 23.31 3.55
C ASN A 39 5.79 24.48 3.21
N GLN A 40 5.87 24.98 1.97
CA GLN A 40 4.98 26.04 1.49
C GLN A 40 3.77 25.39 0.80
N THR A 41 2.60 26.02 0.95
CA THR A 41 1.41 25.66 0.19
C THR A 41 1.66 25.90 -1.30
N TYR A 42 1.57 24.86 -2.12
CA TYR A 42 1.71 24.98 -3.57
C TYR A 42 0.35 24.92 -4.29
N THR A 43 -0.66 24.32 -3.67
CA THR A 43 -2.03 24.28 -4.16
C THR A 43 -3.00 24.05 -2.99
N THR A 44 -4.29 24.10 -3.27
CA THR A 44 -5.32 23.68 -2.33
C THR A 44 -6.09 22.47 -2.88
N ALA A 45 -6.75 21.72 -2.02
CA ALA A 45 -7.64 20.64 -2.44
C ALA A 45 -9.02 20.79 -1.80
N ALA A 46 -10.06 20.34 -2.49
CA ALA A 46 -11.43 20.33 -1.99
C ALA A 46 -11.54 19.46 -0.73
N ALA A 47 -12.08 20.01 0.36
CA ALA A 47 -12.27 19.31 1.63
C ALA A 47 -13.62 18.61 1.66
N GLY A 48 -13.69 17.42 1.10
CA GLY A 48 -14.90 16.61 1.06
C GLY A 48 -15.37 16.15 2.42
N LYS A 49 -16.66 16.17 2.61
CA LYS A 49 -17.36 15.74 3.82
C LYS A 49 -18.43 14.71 3.50
N LYS A 50 -19.29 14.44 4.45
CA LYS A 50 -20.39 13.47 4.33
C LYS A 50 -21.25 13.69 3.08
N ALA A 51 -21.62 14.94 2.77
CA ALA A 51 -22.46 15.26 1.62
C ALA A 51 -21.79 14.94 0.26
N ASP A 52 -20.47 15.17 0.17
CA ASP A 52 -19.68 14.83 -1.02
C ASP A 52 -19.57 13.32 -1.20
N ILE A 53 -19.37 12.59 -0.10
CA ILE A 53 -19.37 11.13 -0.10
C ILE A 53 -20.74 10.57 -0.51
N GLU A 54 -21.84 11.10 0.03
CA GLU A 54 -23.20 10.70 -0.37
C GLU A 54 -23.42 10.91 -1.88
N ARG A 55 -22.96 12.05 -2.43
CA ARG A 55 -23.02 12.35 -3.87
C ARG A 55 -22.20 11.35 -4.70
N ALA A 56 -20.95 11.07 -4.29
CA ALA A 56 -20.06 10.14 -4.97
C ALA A 56 -20.60 8.71 -4.93
N VAL A 57 -21.06 8.24 -3.77
CA VAL A 57 -21.65 6.90 -3.61
C VAL A 57 -22.94 6.77 -4.41
N ALA A 58 -23.79 7.79 -4.44
CA ALA A 58 -25.00 7.77 -5.27
C ALA A 58 -24.67 7.65 -6.77
N ALA A 59 -23.63 8.35 -7.25
CA ALA A 59 -23.15 8.23 -8.63
C ALA A 59 -22.59 6.82 -8.91
N ALA A 60 -21.73 6.29 -8.02
CA ALA A 60 -21.17 4.96 -8.14
C ALA A 60 -22.26 3.87 -8.13
N LYS A 61 -23.25 3.99 -7.22
CA LYS A 61 -24.38 3.07 -7.13
C LYS A 61 -25.24 3.09 -8.38
N ARG A 62 -25.56 4.26 -8.91
CA ARG A 62 -26.31 4.38 -10.17
C ARG A 62 -25.54 3.74 -11.34
N ALA A 63 -24.23 4.00 -11.45
CA ALA A 63 -23.39 3.38 -12.47
C ALA A 63 -23.33 1.85 -12.32
N PHE A 64 -23.39 1.32 -11.11
CA PHE A 64 -23.48 -0.11 -10.84
C PHE A 64 -24.84 -0.70 -11.22
N ASP A 65 -25.91 -0.11 -10.71
CA ASP A 65 -27.25 -0.65 -10.86
C ASP A 65 -27.78 -0.52 -12.30
N GLU A 66 -27.47 0.57 -12.99
CA GLU A 66 -28.06 0.93 -14.30
C GLU A 66 -27.03 0.91 -15.43
N GLY A 67 -25.74 1.18 -15.13
CA GLY A 67 -24.67 1.32 -16.11
C GLY A 67 -24.23 0.02 -16.76
N PRO A 68 -23.42 0.09 -17.81
CA PRO A 68 -22.95 -1.09 -18.55
C PRO A 68 -21.86 -1.86 -17.84
N TRP A 69 -21.04 -1.21 -16.98
CA TRP A 69 -19.78 -1.74 -16.46
C TRP A 69 -19.88 -3.11 -15.76
N PRO A 70 -20.80 -3.32 -14.80
CA PRO A 70 -20.95 -4.62 -14.14
C PRO A 70 -21.44 -5.74 -15.08
N ARG A 71 -22.10 -5.34 -16.19
CA ARG A 71 -22.68 -6.26 -17.16
C ARG A 71 -21.78 -6.58 -18.34
N MET A 72 -20.67 -5.84 -18.48
CA MET A 72 -19.66 -6.11 -19.52
C MET A 72 -19.00 -7.47 -19.30
N LEU A 73 -18.70 -8.15 -20.39
CA LEU A 73 -17.93 -9.40 -20.32
C LEU A 73 -16.54 -9.11 -19.75
N PRO A 74 -15.92 -10.07 -19.04
CA PRO A 74 -14.53 -9.91 -18.52
C PRO A 74 -13.54 -9.43 -19.60
N ARG A 75 -13.65 -9.93 -20.82
CA ARG A 75 -12.81 -9.51 -21.96
C ARG A 75 -13.00 -8.04 -22.35
N GLU A 76 -14.19 -7.49 -22.19
CA GLU A 76 -14.47 -6.09 -22.51
C GLU A 76 -13.87 -5.18 -21.46
N ARG A 77 -14.02 -5.49 -20.16
CA ARG A 77 -13.36 -4.79 -19.06
C ARG A 77 -11.84 -4.88 -19.18
N SER A 78 -11.29 -6.05 -19.47
CA SER A 78 -9.87 -6.28 -19.72
C SER A 78 -9.30 -5.30 -20.75
N ARG A 79 -10.00 -5.07 -21.86
CA ARG A 79 -9.57 -4.11 -22.91
C ARG A 79 -9.49 -2.68 -22.38
N VAL A 80 -10.40 -2.27 -21.50
CA VAL A 80 -10.35 -0.93 -20.86
C VAL A 80 -9.14 -0.86 -19.92
N LEU A 81 -8.93 -1.88 -19.10
CA LEU A 81 -7.80 -1.94 -18.16
C LEU A 81 -6.44 -1.94 -18.88
N HIS A 82 -6.31 -2.62 -20.01
CA HIS A 82 -5.10 -2.55 -20.84
C HIS A 82 -4.88 -1.14 -21.40
N ARG A 83 -5.93 -0.44 -21.87
CA ARG A 83 -5.80 0.95 -22.31
C ARG A 83 -5.38 1.88 -21.15
N ILE A 84 -5.89 1.67 -19.93
CA ILE A 84 -5.45 2.41 -18.74
C ILE A 84 -3.95 2.19 -18.53
N ALA A 85 -3.49 0.95 -18.58
CA ALA A 85 -2.07 0.62 -18.43
C ALA A 85 -1.19 1.27 -19.51
N ASP A 86 -1.64 1.25 -20.77
CA ASP A 86 -0.93 1.86 -21.91
C ASP A 86 -0.83 3.38 -21.76
N ILE A 87 -1.90 4.04 -21.28
CA ILE A 87 -1.90 5.49 -21.03
C ILE A 87 -0.94 5.82 -19.88
N VAL A 88 -0.99 5.09 -18.76
CA VAL A 88 -0.07 5.25 -17.62
C VAL A 88 1.37 5.09 -18.07
N GLU A 89 1.70 4.03 -18.82
CA GLU A 89 3.06 3.80 -19.31
C GLU A 89 3.53 4.90 -20.27
N SER A 90 2.65 5.38 -21.15
CA SER A 90 2.98 6.49 -22.08
C SER A 90 3.25 7.82 -21.38
N ARG A 91 2.85 7.97 -20.11
CA ARG A 91 2.97 9.18 -19.30
C ARG A 91 3.79 8.98 -18.04
N ASP A 92 4.51 7.86 -17.93
CA ASP A 92 5.22 7.46 -16.71
C ASP A 92 6.15 8.54 -16.15
N ALA A 93 6.89 9.24 -17.03
CA ALA A 93 7.79 10.33 -16.63
C ALA A 93 7.04 11.53 -16.04
N ARG A 94 5.88 11.90 -16.62
CA ARG A 94 5.07 13.02 -16.10
C ARG A 94 4.37 12.64 -14.80
N LEU A 95 3.87 11.43 -14.70
CA LEU A 95 3.28 10.91 -13.47
C LEU A 95 4.31 10.87 -12.35
N ALA A 96 5.53 10.41 -12.65
CA ALA A 96 6.64 10.40 -11.70
C ALA A 96 7.04 11.80 -11.23
N GLU A 97 7.09 12.78 -12.15
CA GLU A 97 7.40 14.17 -11.81
C GLU A 97 6.38 14.74 -10.81
N LEU A 98 5.09 14.53 -11.06
CA LEU A 98 4.02 15.03 -10.20
C LEU A 98 3.99 14.29 -8.85
N GLU A 99 4.15 12.96 -8.84
CA GLU A 99 4.21 12.19 -7.60
C GLU A 99 5.45 12.54 -6.76
N SER A 100 6.61 12.72 -7.40
CA SER A 100 7.84 13.14 -6.72
C SER A 100 7.70 14.51 -6.07
N TYR A 101 7.02 15.43 -6.74
CA TYR A 101 6.77 16.78 -6.22
C TYR A 101 5.77 16.77 -5.04
N ASP A 102 4.69 16.01 -5.17
CA ASP A 102 3.61 15.90 -4.17
C ASP A 102 4.04 15.15 -2.90
N SER A 103 4.87 14.11 -3.04
CA SER A 103 5.21 13.19 -1.95
C SER A 103 6.63 13.33 -1.40
N GLY A 104 7.52 14.05 -2.07
CA GLY A 104 8.94 14.13 -1.71
C GLY A 104 9.77 12.90 -2.12
N LEU A 105 9.20 11.93 -2.84
CA LEU A 105 9.93 10.75 -3.32
C LEU A 105 10.99 11.12 -4.37
N PRO A 106 12.18 10.48 -4.35
CA PRO A 106 13.12 10.61 -5.45
C PRO A 106 12.51 10.25 -6.80
N ILE A 107 12.73 11.08 -7.81
CA ILE A 107 12.14 10.97 -9.15
C ILE A 107 12.34 9.61 -9.80
N THR A 108 13.50 8.98 -9.61
CA THR A 108 13.81 7.66 -10.14
C THR A 108 12.97 6.57 -9.49
N GLN A 109 12.65 6.73 -8.21
CA GLN A 109 11.79 5.81 -7.47
C GLN A 109 10.32 6.04 -7.81
N ALA A 110 9.87 7.29 -7.93
CA ALA A 110 8.53 7.62 -8.40
C ALA A 110 8.26 7.07 -9.81
N LEU A 111 9.25 7.15 -10.73
CA LEU A 111 9.15 6.53 -12.06
C LEU A 111 8.95 5.01 -11.97
N GLY A 112 9.66 4.36 -11.05
CA GLY A 112 9.46 2.93 -10.78
C GLY A 112 8.04 2.63 -10.28
N GLN A 113 7.45 3.50 -9.45
CA GLN A 113 6.07 3.32 -8.97
C GLN A 113 5.02 3.55 -10.08
N ALA A 114 5.19 4.55 -10.93
CA ALA A 114 4.31 4.78 -12.08
C ALA A 114 4.27 3.56 -13.03
N ARG A 115 5.43 2.99 -13.36
CA ARG A 115 5.51 1.76 -14.15
C ARG A 115 4.85 0.55 -13.49
N ARG A 116 5.02 0.40 -12.18
CA ARG A 116 4.32 -0.64 -11.40
C ARG A 116 2.81 -0.45 -11.41
N ALA A 117 2.32 0.78 -11.44
CA ALA A 117 0.89 1.05 -11.57
C ALA A 117 0.33 0.52 -12.90
N ALA A 118 1.03 0.72 -14.01
CA ALA A 118 0.66 0.13 -15.30
C ALA A 118 0.64 -1.41 -15.24
N GLU A 119 1.67 -2.02 -14.65
CA GLU A 119 1.75 -3.47 -14.48
C GLU A 119 0.60 -4.04 -13.62
N ASN A 120 0.17 -3.33 -12.58
CA ASN A 120 -0.98 -3.73 -11.77
C ASN A 120 -2.25 -3.83 -12.62
N PHE A 121 -2.53 -2.84 -13.47
CA PHE A 121 -3.69 -2.88 -14.36
C PHE A 121 -3.59 -3.99 -15.41
N ARG A 122 -2.41 -4.20 -16.05
CA ARG A 122 -2.19 -5.30 -17.00
C ARG A 122 -2.43 -6.66 -16.35
N PHE A 123 -1.86 -6.86 -15.16
CA PHE A 123 -2.02 -8.11 -14.44
C PHE A 123 -3.49 -8.45 -14.17
N PHE A 124 -4.28 -7.53 -13.65
CA PHE A 124 -5.70 -7.79 -13.37
C PHE A 124 -6.54 -7.84 -14.65
N ALA A 125 -6.14 -7.14 -15.73
CA ALA A 125 -6.77 -7.26 -17.04
C ALA A 125 -6.63 -8.68 -17.61
N ASP A 126 -5.46 -9.29 -17.46
CA ASP A 126 -5.19 -10.66 -17.92
C ASP A 126 -5.83 -11.69 -16.99
N LEU A 127 -5.72 -11.50 -15.67
CA LEU A 127 -6.23 -12.42 -14.67
C LEU A 127 -7.74 -12.61 -14.78
N ILE A 128 -8.51 -11.52 -14.97
CA ILE A 128 -9.96 -11.61 -15.01
C ILE A 128 -10.49 -12.39 -16.23
N VAL A 129 -9.74 -12.40 -17.32
CA VAL A 129 -10.09 -13.19 -18.52
C VAL A 129 -9.74 -14.67 -18.35
N ALA A 130 -8.68 -14.95 -17.60
CA ALA A 130 -8.20 -16.31 -17.33
C ALA A 130 -8.89 -16.96 -16.12
N GLN A 131 -9.68 -16.19 -15.36
CA GLN A 131 -10.34 -16.70 -14.18
C GLN A 131 -11.34 -17.82 -14.50
N ALA A 132 -11.25 -18.90 -13.74
CA ALA A 132 -12.20 -20.01 -13.77
C ALA A 132 -13.06 -19.99 -12.49
N ASP A 133 -14.33 -20.31 -12.63
CA ASP A 133 -15.20 -20.58 -11.48
C ASP A 133 -15.21 -22.08 -11.14
N ASP A 134 -15.39 -22.36 -9.85
CA ASP A 134 -15.38 -23.74 -9.36
C ASP A 134 -16.67 -24.48 -9.74
N ALA A 135 -16.53 -25.73 -10.14
CA ALA A 135 -17.64 -26.64 -10.40
C ALA A 135 -17.42 -28.01 -9.73
N PHE A 136 -18.42 -28.46 -8.98
CA PHE A 136 -18.38 -29.70 -8.21
C PHE A 136 -19.48 -30.64 -8.70
N LYS A 137 -19.08 -31.80 -9.22
CA LYS A 137 -20.00 -32.82 -9.73
C LYS A 137 -20.18 -33.96 -8.71
N VAL A 138 -21.41 -34.24 -8.33
CA VAL A 138 -21.79 -35.45 -7.62
C VAL A 138 -22.45 -36.39 -8.64
N PRO A 139 -21.74 -37.46 -9.10
CA PRO A 139 -22.23 -38.30 -10.20
C PRO A 139 -23.64 -38.81 -9.98
N GLY A 140 -24.53 -38.60 -10.95
CA GLY A 140 -25.90 -39.06 -10.93
C GLY A 140 -26.83 -38.34 -9.94
N LYS A 141 -26.33 -37.39 -9.16
CA LYS A 141 -27.12 -36.67 -8.14
C LYS A 141 -27.21 -35.18 -8.37
N GLN A 142 -26.06 -34.50 -8.45
CA GLN A 142 -26.01 -33.02 -8.45
C GLN A 142 -24.87 -32.50 -9.31
N MET A 143 -25.06 -31.31 -9.86
CA MET A 143 -24.03 -30.41 -10.38
C MET A 143 -24.09 -29.12 -9.58
N ASN A 144 -22.99 -28.74 -8.97
CA ASN A 144 -22.89 -27.50 -8.22
C ASN A 144 -21.83 -26.62 -8.87
N TYR A 145 -22.04 -25.31 -8.88
CA TYR A 145 -21.02 -24.37 -9.32
C TYR A 145 -21.06 -23.11 -8.46
N VAL A 146 -19.92 -22.40 -8.43
CA VAL A 146 -19.79 -21.12 -7.78
C VAL A 146 -19.94 -20.02 -8.84
N ASN A 147 -20.81 -19.06 -8.59
CA ASN A 147 -21.00 -17.89 -9.41
C ASN A 147 -20.43 -16.67 -8.68
N ARG A 148 -19.41 -16.02 -9.25
CA ARG A 148 -18.82 -14.80 -8.71
C ARG A 148 -19.49 -13.58 -9.31
N LYS A 149 -19.93 -12.65 -8.46
CA LYS A 149 -20.59 -11.41 -8.85
C LYS A 149 -19.84 -10.22 -8.24
N PRO A 150 -19.73 -9.09 -8.94
CA PRO A 150 -19.25 -7.85 -8.32
C PRO A 150 -20.14 -7.49 -7.12
N ILE A 151 -19.54 -6.98 -6.05
CA ILE A 151 -20.22 -6.69 -4.78
C ILE A 151 -21.05 -5.40 -4.87
N GLY A 152 -20.57 -4.40 -5.64
CA GLY A 152 -21.25 -3.11 -5.74
C GLY A 152 -20.29 -1.93 -5.75
N VAL A 153 -20.48 -0.97 -4.83
CA VAL A 153 -19.60 0.17 -4.63
C VAL A 153 -18.44 -0.21 -3.72
N ALA A 154 -17.23 -0.15 -4.23
CA ALA A 154 -16.01 -0.35 -3.46
C ALA A 154 -15.51 0.99 -2.89
N GLY A 155 -15.39 1.09 -1.57
CA GLY A 155 -14.72 2.19 -0.89
C GLY A 155 -13.21 1.90 -0.80
N LEU A 156 -12.39 2.74 -1.44
CA LEU A 156 -10.94 2.62 -1.45
C LEU A 156 -10.33 3.80 -0.69
N ILE A 157 -9.51 3.52 0.31
CA ILE A 157 -8.83 4.54 1.11
C ILE A 157 -7.33 4.23 1.03
N THR A 158 -6.56 5.16 0.46
CA THR A 158 -5.16 4.94 0.09
C THR A 158 -4.20 5.84 0.87
N PRO A 159 -2.97 5.38 1.11
CA PRO A 159 -1.96 6.12 1.84
C PRO A 159 -1.19 7.07 0.92
N TRP A 160 -0.30 7.84 1.52
CA TRP A 160 0.49 8.90 0.90
C TRP A 160 1.91 8.50 0.46
N ASN A 161 2.41 7.32 0.85
CA ASN A 161 3.83 7.00 0.66
C ASN A 161 4.23 6.57 -0.77
N THR A 162 3.34 5.96 -1.52
CA THR A 162 3.45 5.71 -2.96
C THR A 162 2.05 5.75 -3.57
N PRO A 163 1.43 6.95 -3.58
CA PRO A 163 -0.01 7.08 -3.76
C PRO A 163 -0.50 6.45 -5.07
N PHE A 164 0.07 6.83 -6.21
CA PHE A 164 -0.39 6.38 -7.54
C PHE A 164 -0.30 4.85 -7.71
N MET A 165 0.79 4.24 -7.22
CA MET A 165 0.96 2.78 -7.29
C MET A 165 -0.01 2.05 -6.37
N LEU A 166 -0.20 2.51 -5.12
CA LEU A 166 -1.11 1.86 -4.17
C LEU A 166 -2.59 2.06 -4.54
N GLU A 167 -2.93 3.18 -5.17
CA GLU A 167 -4.24 3.38 -5.78
C GLU A 167 -4.50 2.35 -6.88
N SER A 168 -3.55 2.18 -7.81
CA SER A 168 -3.66 1.19 -8.89
C SER A 168 -3.82 -0.24 -8.38
N TRP A 169 -3.19 -0.54 -7.25
CA TRP A 169 -3.24 -1.84 -6.59
C TRP A 169 -4.64 -2.20 -6.07
N LYS A 170 -5.45 -1.19 -5.72
CA LYS A 170 -6.84 -1.34 -5.31
C LYS A 170 -7.83 -1.14 -6.47
N LEU A 171 -7.58 -0.15 -7.32
CA LEU A 171 -8.40 0.17 -8.49
C LEU A 171 -8.42 -0.98 -9.51
N GLY A 172 -7.26 -1.57 -9.79
CA GLY A 172 -7.13 -2.65 -10.77
C GLY A 172 -8.10 -3.81 -10.53
N PRO A 173 -8.04 -4.50 -9.38
CA PRO A 173 -8.93 -5.63 -9.11
C PRO A 173 -10.39 -5.22 -8.89
N ALA A 174 -10.67 -4.05 -8.27
CA ALA A 174 -12.04 -3.57 -8.08
C ALA A 174 -12.74 -3.36 -9.43
N LEU A 175 -12.07 -2.70 -10.38
CA LEU A 175 -12.59 -2.48 -11.72
C LEU A 175 -12.62 -3.77 -12.55
N ALA A 176 -11.59 -4.62 -12.48
CA ALA A 176 -11.55 -5.88 -13.21
C ALA A 176 -12.76 -6.78 -12.90
N THR A 177 -13.16 -6.84 -11.64
CA THR A 177 -14.29 -7.64 -11.18
C THR A 177 -15.66 -7.02 -11.50
N GLY A 178 -15.71 -5.75 -11.96
CA GLY A 178 -16.92 -5.07 -12.38
C GLY A 178 -17.57 -4.21 -11.29
N ASN A 179 -16.88 -3.93 -10.20
CA ASN A 179 -17.34 -2.98 -9.20
C ASN A 179 -17.24 -1.54 -9.69
N THR A 180 -17.97 -0.64 -9.05
CA THR A 180 -17.78 0.80 -9.12
C THR A 180 -17.02 1.26 -7.88
N VAL A 181 -16.38 2.42 -7.93
CA VAL A 181 -15.38 2.84 -6.95
C VAL A 181 -15.64 4.26 -6.45
N VAL A 182 -15.48 4.43 -5.14
CA VAL A 182 -15.23 5.74 -4.51
C VAL A 182 -13.85 5.68 -3.87
N LEU A 183 -12.91 6.45 -4.42
CA LEU A 183 -11.54 6.58 -3.93
C LEU A 183 -11.41 7.81 -3.02
N LYS A 184 -10.87 7.61 -1.81
CA LYS A 184 -10.43 8.68 -0.91
C LYS A 184 -8.90 8.56 -0.76
N PRO A 185 -8.11 9.41 -1.43
CA PRO A 185 -6.66 9.45 -1.26
C PRO A 185 -6.28 10.07 0.09
N ALA A 186 -5.01 9.92 0.49
CA ALA A 186 -4.48 10.66 1.63
C ALA A 186 -4.48 12.17 1.36
N GLU A 187 -4.76 12.96 2.39
CA GLU A 187 -4.80 14.43 2.32
C GLU A 187 -3.43 15.05 2.02
N PHE A 188 -2.33 14.37 2.35
CA PHE A 188 -0.99 14.87 2.09
C PHE A 188 -0.58 14.79 0.61
N THR A 189 -1.17 13.87 -0.17
CA THR A 189 -0.79 13.62 -1.57
C THR A 189 -2.01 13.44 -2.49
N PRO A 190 -2.86 14.46 -2.63
CA PRO A 190 -4.07 14.36 -3.45
C PRO A 190 -3.80 14.57 -4.94
N LEU A 191 -2.63 15.11 -5.32
CA LEU A 191 -2.33 15.50 -6.70
C LEU A 191 -2.29 14.30 -7.63
N SER A 192 -1.54 13.25 -7.27
CA SER A 192 -1.41 12.06 -8.11
C SER A 192 -2.75 11.32 -8.29
N ALA A 193 -3.59 11.27 -7.26
CA ALA A 193 -4.93 10.69 -7.33
C ALA A 193 -5.84 11.39 -8.35
N SER A 194 -5.72 12.73 -8.47
CA SER A 194 -6.53 13.52 -9.41
C SER A 194 -6.28 13.14 -10.88
N LEU A 195 -5.09 12.59 -11.19
CA LEU A 195 -4.70 12.23 -12.55
C LEU A 195 -5.46 11.02 -13.09
N TRP A 196 -6.00 10.16 -12.21
CA TRP A 196 -6.79 9.00 -12.63
C TRP A 196 -8.03 9.39 -13.41
N ALA A 197 -8.67 10.53 -13.09
CA ALA A 197 -9.86 10.98 -13.79
C ALA A 197 -9.65 11.08 -15.31
N GLY A 198 -8.63 11.81 -15.75
CA GLY A 198 -8.30 11.97 -17.17
C GLY A 198 -7.84 10.66 -17.83
N ILE A 199 -7.11 9.81 -17.09
CA ILE A 199 -6.67 8.50 -17.59
C ILE A 199 -7.87 7.59 -17.83
N PHE A 200 -8.82 7.54 -16.92
CA PHE A 200 -10.01 6.70 -17.04
C PHE A 200 -10.98 7.19 -18.12
N GLU A 201 -11.16 8.49 -18.25
CA GLU A 201 -11.95 9.09 -19.31
C GLU A 201 -11.39 8.75 -20.69
N GLU A 202 -10.08 8.93 -20.90
CA GLU A 202 -9.41 8.60 -22.16
C GLU A 202 -9.43 7.10 -22.47
N ALA A 203 -9.32 6.24 -21.44
CA ALA A 203 -9.42 4.79 -21.59
C ALA A 203 -10.85 4.31 -21.92
N GLY A 204 -11.85 5.19 -21.77
CA GLY A 204 -13.26 4.90 -22.03
C GLY A 204 -13.93 4.14 -20.89
N LEU A 205 -13.52 4.37 -19.64
CA LEU A 205 -14.25 3.89 -18.46
C LEU A 205 -15.61 4.63 -18.40
N PRO A 206 -16.74 3.94 -18.24
CA PRO A 206 -18.04 4.59 -18.20
C PRO A 206 -18.18 5.58 -17.04
N GLN A 207 -18.92 6.66 -17.27
CA GLN A 207 -19.21 7.70 -16.28
C GLN A 207 -19.79 7.10 -15.00
N GLY A 208 -19.38 7.62 -13.83
CA GLY A 208 -19.82 7.20 -12.51
C GLY A 208 -19.16 5.91 -11.99
N VAL A 209 -18.44 5.15 -12.83
CA VAL A 209 -17.72 3.93 -12.39
C VAL A 209 -16.56 4.27 -11.44
N PHE A 210 -15.87 5.37 -11.68
CA PHE A 210 -14.84 5.93 -10.81
C PHE A 210 -15.28 7.28 -10.27
N ASN A 211 -15.14 7.45 -8.94
CA ASN A 211 -15.37 8.72 -8.26
C ASN A 211 -14.21 8.95 -7.27
N LEU A 212 -13.75 10.18 -7.18
CA LEU A 212 -12.67 10.62 -6.31
C LEU A 212 -13.18 11.70 -5.36
N VAL A 213 -13.02 11.50 -4.06
CA VAL A 213 -13.34 12.50 -3.03
C VAL A 213 -12.12 12.75 -2.18
N ASN A 214 -11.52 13.94 -2.32
CA ASN A 214 -10.47 14.43 -1.43
C ASN A 214 -11.08 14.81 -0.07
N GLY A 215 -10.28 14.88 0.98
CA GLY A 215 -10.74 15.29 2.30
C GLY A 215 -10.02 14.56 3.43
N LEU A 216 -10.27 15.00 4.66
CA LEU A 216 -9.64 14.46 5.85
C LEU A 216 -10.16 13.06 6.20
N GLY A 217 -9.34 12.30 6.93
CA GLY A 217 -9.70 10.93 7.34
C GLY A 217 -10.94 10.89 8.23
N GLU A 218 -11.06 11.82 9.17
CA GLU A 218 -12.18 11.95 10.12
C GLU A 218 -13.48 12.43 9.47
N ASP A 219 -13.42 13.10 8.33
CA ASP A 219 -14.59 13.63 7.63
C ASP A 219 -15.00 12.70 6.46
N ALA A 220 -14.32 12.82 5.33
CA ALA A 220 -14.61 12.03 4.13
C ALA A 220 -14.36 10.53 4.32
N GLY A 221 -13.23 10.18 5.00
CA GLY A 221 -12.89 8.78 5.26
C GLY A 221 -13.92 8.09 6.14
N ASP A 222 -14.28 8.70 7.27
CA ASP A 222 -15.28 8.17 8.20
C ASP A 222 -16.67 8.07 7.57
N ALA A 223 -17.06 9.08 6.78
CA ALA A 223 -18.33 9.07 6.06
C ALA A 223 -18.41 7.91 5.04
N LEU A 224 -17.30 7.64 4.30
CA LEU A 224 -17.22 6.53 3.36
C LEU A 224 -17.32 5.17 4.07
N VAL A 225 -16.59 5.02 5.19
CA VAL A 225 -16.62 3.79 6.00
C VAL A 225 -18.01 3.50 6.56
N LYS A 226 -18.76 4.52 6.96
CA LYS A 226 -20.10 4.40 7.57
C LYS A 226 -21.24 4.39 6.55
N HIS A 227 -20.94 4.59 5.25
CA HIS A 227 -22.01 4.69 4.25
C HIS A 227 -22.69 3.33 4.01
N PRO A 228 -24.02 3.19 4.12
CA PRO A 228 -24.71 1.90 4.03
C PRO A 228 -24.62 1.23 2.65
N ASP A 229 -24.53 2.01 1.56
CA ASP A 229 -24.41 1.50 0.19
C ASP A 229 -22.97 1.20 -0.26
N VAL A 230 -22.00 1.22 0.66
CA VAL A 230 -20.62 0.80 0.42
C VAL A 230 -20.37 -0.52 1.16
N PRO A 231 -20.57 -1.67 0.52
CA PRO A 231 -20.52 -2.98 1.18
C PRO A 231 -19.09 -3.42 1.56
N LEU A 232 -18.06 -2.86 0.94
CA LEU A 232 -16.66 -3.19 1.25
C LEU A 232 -15.76 -1.96 1.30
N ILE A 233 -14.72 -2.05 2.14
CA ILE A 233 -13.65 -1.06 2.27
C ILE A 233 -12.30 -1.76 2.09
N SER A 234 -11.49 -1.26 1.18
CA SER A 234 -10.06 -1.58 1.10
C SER A 234 -9.24 -0.38 1.59
N PHE A 235 -8.49 -0.60 2.65
CA PHE A 235 -7.70 0.42 3.32
C PHE A 235 -6.22 0.04 3.36
N THR A 236 -5.33 1.00 3.11
CA THR A 236 -3.92 0.90 3.42
C THR A 236 -3.50 2.14 4.21
N GLY A 237 -2.84 1.93 5.35
CA GLY A 237 -2.39 3.01 6.22
C GLY A 237 -1.94 2.58 7.60
N GLU A 238 -1.99 3.47 8.57
CA GLU A 238 -1.55 3.20 9.93
C GLU A 238 -2.48 2.21 10.65
N SER A 239 -1.91 1.34 11.50
CA SER A 239 -2.67 0.32 12.25
C SER A 239 -3.75 0.92 13.15
N ARG A 240 -3.51 2.09 13.76
CA ARG A 240 -4.51 2.79 14.58
C ARG A 240 -5.72 3.22 13.77
N THR A 241 -5.50 3.79 12.59
CA THR A 241 -6.58 4.16 11.66
C THR A 241 -7.35 2.93 11.18
N GLY A 242 -6.64 1.82 10.87
CA GLY A 242 -7.27 0.54 10.53
C GLY A 242 -8.20 0.04 11.63
N GLN A 243 -7.81 0.14 12.91
CA GLN A 243 -8.65 -0.24 14.05
C GLN A 243 -9.92 0.63 14.15
N ILE A 244 -9.81 1.94 13.91
CA ILE A 244 -10.97 2.86 13.88
C ILE A 244 -11.92 2.48 12.74
N ILE A 245 -11.40 2.25 11.53
CA ILE A 245 -12.18 1.81 10.36
C ILE A 245 -12.90 0.50 10.66
N PHE A 246 -12.18 -0.48 11.24
CA PHE A 246 -12.77 -1.78 11.62
C PHE A 246 -13.95 -1.61 12.57
N GLY A 247 -13.78 -0.78 13.61
CA GLY A 247 -14.86 -0.49 14.58
C GLY A 247 -16.07 0.20 13.93
N ASN A 248 -15.82 1.17 13.05
CA ASN A 248 -16.86 1.95 12.38
C ASN A 248 -17.57 1.17 11.26
N ALA A 249 -16.91 0.20 10.62
CA ALA A 249 -17.50 -0.68 9.60
C ALA A 249 -18.33 -1.82 10.18
N ALA A 250 -18.05 -2.25 11.40
CA ALA A 250 -18.68 -3.42 12.04
C ALA A 250 -20.22 -3.37 12.09
N PRO A 251 -20.89 -2.23 12.42
CA PRO A 251 -22.36 -2.16 12.43
C PRO A 251 -23.01 -2.43 11.07
N PHE A 252 -22.27 -2.28 9.97
CA PHE A 252 -22.73 -2.46 8.60
C PHE A 252 -22.30 -3.80 8.00
N LEU A 253 -21.58 -4.65 8.73
CA LEU A 253 -21.07 -5.96 8.28
C LEU A 253 -20.29 -5.88 6.96
N LYS A 254 -19.49 -4.83 6.79
CA LYS A 254 -18.72 -4.62 5.56
C LYS A 254 -17.59 -5.64 5.40
N GLY A 255 -17.31 -6.01 4.14
CA GLY A 255 -16.04 -6.65 3.79
C GLY A 255 -14.87 -5.69 4.01
N LEU A 256 -13.79 -6.15 4.65
CA LEU A 256 -12.62 -5.33 4.93
C LEU A 256 -11.36 -6.02 4.43
N SER A 257 -10.53 -5.27 3.66
CA SER A 257 -9.13 -5.59 3.40
C SER A 257 -8.29 -4.47 3.98
N MET A 258 -7.41 -4.83 4.92
CA MET A 258 -6.61 -3.90 5.70
C MET A 258 -5.13 -4.21 5.52
N GLU A 259 -4.41 -3.33 4.84
CA GLU A 259 -2.97 -3.35 4.73
C GLU A 259 -2.40 -2.28 5.67
N LEU A 260 -1.75 -2.72 6.75
CA LEU A 260 -1.39 -1.85 7.86
C LEU A 260 0.13 -1.78 8.06
N GLY A 261 0.54 -1.13 9.14
CA GLY A 261 1.94 -0.90 9.47
C GLY A 261 2.74 -2.18 9.70
N GLY A 262 4.05 -2.02 9.73
CA GLY A 262 4.99 -3.10 9.95
C GLY A 262 6.23 -2.67 10.75
N LYS A 263 6.89 -3.65 11.36
CA LYS A 263 8.22 -3.53 11.96
C LYS A 263 9.02 -4.77 11.59
N SER A 264 9.21 -4.95 10.29
CA SER A 264 9.71 -6.19 9.69
C SER A 264 11.14 -6.50 10.13
N PRO A 265 11.44 -7.73 10.57
CA PRO A 265 12.81 -8.15 10.86
C PRO A 265 13.58 -8.47 9.58
N ALA A 266 14.86 -8.08 9.54
CA ALA A 266 15.88 -8.57 8.61
C ALA A 266 16.90 -9.37 9.41
N VAL A 267 16.90 -10.70 9.28
CA VAL A 267 17.75 -11.61 10.05
C VAL A 267 18.94 -12.02 9.21
N VAL A 268 20.14 -11.76 9.71
CA VAL A 268 21.39 -12.01 9.00
C VAL A 268 22.24 -13.01 9.80
N PHE A 269 22.40 -14.21 9.28
CA PHE A 269 23.23 -15.27 9.85
C PHE A 269 24.69 -15.17 9.35
N ALA A 270 25.63 -15.74 10.07
CA ALA A 270 27.06 -15.66 9.77
C ALA A 270 27.45 -16.31 8.44
N ASP A 271 26.64 -17.25 7.94
CA ASP A 271 26.87 -17.93 6.67
C ASP A 271 26.27 -17.20 5.46
N ALA A 272 25.64 -16.04 5.68
CA ALA A 272 25.04 -15.22 4.61
C ALA A 272 26.14 -14.57 3.73
N ASP A 273 25.76 -14.20 2.50
CA ASP A 273 26.52 -13.23 1.72
C ASP A 273 26.36 -11.85 2.38
N LEU A 274 27.39 -11.45 3.14
CA LEU A 274 27.34 -10.25 3.96
C LEU A 274 27.23 -8.96 3.12
N GLU A 275 27.89 -8.90 1.96
CA GLU A 275 27.83 -7.74 1.06
C GLU A 275 26.42 -7.58 0.51
N ALA A 276 25.84 -8.66 -0.04
CA ALA A 276 24.49 -8.67 -0.55
C ALA A 276 23.44 -8.35 0.55
N ALA A 277 23.64 -8.86 1.77
CA ALA A 277 22.75 -8.59 2.89
C ALA A 277 22.77 -7.10 3.31
N VAL A 278 23.96 -6.48 3.37
CA VAL A 278 24.11 -5.05 3.67
C VAL A 278 23.44 -4.22 2.58
N ASP A 279 23.75 -4.43 1.30
CA ASP A 279 23.19 -3.65 0.19
C ASP A 279 21.66 -3.75 0.15
N ALA A 280 21.13 -4.96 0.28
CA ALA A 280 19.69 -5.19 0.23
C ALA A 280 18.95 -4.59 1.44
N THR A 281 19.54 -4.63 2.64
CA THR A 281 18.95 -4.05 3.84
C THR A 281 19.03 -2.52 3.84
N ILE A 282 20.11 -1.91 3.32
CA ILE A 282 20.21 -0.47 3.06
C ILE A 282 19.05 -0.03 2.14
N PHE A 283 18.92 -0.69 0.99
CA PHE A 283 17.82 -0.40 0.06
C PHE A 283 16.44 -0.63 0.71
N GLY A 284 16.29 -1.73 1.44
CA GLY A 284 15.04 -2.14 2.08
C GLY A 284 14.54 -1.17 3.15
N VAL A 285 15.46 -0.43 3.79
CA VAL A 285 15.14 0.54 4.84
C VAL A 285 15.04 1.96 4.29
N PHE A 286 16.00 2.40 3.46
CA PHE A 286 16.12 3.82 3.11
C PHE A 286 15.45 4.20 1.80
N SER A 287 15.17 3.25 0.89
CA SER A 287 14.39 3.57 -0.31
C SER A 287 12.97 4.04 0.05
N LEU A 288 12.37 4.84 -0.83
CA LEU A 288 11.10 5.51 -0.59
C LEU A 288 11.16 6.37 0.70
N ASN A 289 12.28 7.04 0.96
CA ASN A 289 12.53 7.87 2.13
C ASN A 289 12.40 7.12 3.48
N GLY A 290 12.43 5.78 3.47
CA GLY A 290 12.09 4.95 4.63
C GLY A 290 10.59 4.88 4.91
N GLU A 291 9.76 5.51 4.10
CA GLU A 291 8.30 5.58 4.20
C GLU A 291 7.66 4.33 3.55
N ARG A 292 8.05 3.17 4.06
CA ARG A 292 7.68 1.86 3.53
C ARG A 292 7.15 0.94 4.61
N CYS A 293 5.94 0.41 4.45
CA CYS A 293 5.33 -0.56 5.40
C CYS A 293 6.14 -1.86 5.52
N THR A 294 6.79 -2.30 4.43
CA THR A 294 7.63 -3.50 4.41
C THR A 294 9.11 -3.23 4.76
N ALA A 295 9.48 -2.04 5.25
CA ALA A 295 10.86 -1.75 5.62
C ALA A 295 11.41 -2.77 6.62
N GLY A 296 12.56 -3.38 6.31
CA GLY A 296 13.29 -4.25 7.23
C GLY A 296 14.01 -3.45 8.33
N SER A 297 13.27 -2.58 9.04
CA SER A 297 13.81 -1.58 9.96
C SER A 297 14.29 -2.11 11.31
N ARG A 298 14.16 -3.42 11.55
CA ARG A 298 14.79 -4.17 12.64
C ARG A 298 15.77 -5.17 12.04
N ILE A 299 17.07 -4.92 12.16
CA ILE A 299 18.08 -5.86 11.68
C ILE A 299 18.60 -6.69 12.84
N LEU A 300 18.44 -8.00 12.74
CA LEU A 300 18.93 -8.97 13.71
C LEU A 300 20.17 -9.65 13.12
N VAL A 301 21.31 -9.55 13.78
CA VAL A 301 22.60 -10.03 13.24
C VAL A 301 23.24 -11.04 14.18
N GLU A 302 23.67 -12.18 13.65
CA GLU A 302 24.41 -13.18 14.44
C GLU A 302 25.67 -12.56 15.04
N ARG A 303 25.88 -12.77 16.36
CA ARG A 303 26.91 -12.08 17.14
C ARG A 303 28.31 -12.23 16.55
N SER A 304 28.60 -13.36 15.93
CA SER A 304 29.91 -13.64 15.35
C SER A 304 30.32 -12.66 14.22
N ILE A 305 29.35 -12.05 13.55
CA ILE A 305 29.57 -11.08 12.46
C ILE A 305 29.02 -9.68 12.79
N TYR A 306 28.53 -9.46 14.02
CA TYR A 306 27.78 -8.26 14.38
C TYR A 306 28.55 -6.97 14.17
N GLU A 307 29.75 -6.83 14.76
CA GLU A 307 30.52 -5.60 14.65
C GLU A 307 30.95 -5.32 13.20
N GLU A 308 31.31 -6.35 12.43
CA GLU A 308 31.66 -6.22 11.02
C GLU A 308 30.43 -5.75 10.20
N PHE A 309 29.26 -6.33 10.48
CA PHE A 309 28.00 -5.89 9.84
C PHE A 309 27.68 -4.43 10.16
N VAL A 310 27.74 -4.03 11.44
CA VAL A 310 27.44 -2.65 11.89
C VAL A 310 28.38 -1.65 11.25
N GLU A 311 29.71 -1.95 11.19
CA GLU A 311 30.70 -1.09 10.54
C GLU A 311 30.40 -0.90 9.05
N ARG A 312 30.16 -2.00 8.30
CA ARG A 312 29.83 -1.96 6.87
C ARG A 312 28.51 -1.23 6.62
N TYR A 313 27.49 -1.52 7.42
CA TYR A 313 26.17 -0.90 7.30
C TYR A 313 26.23 0.60 7.56
N ALA A 314 26.90 1.04 8.62
CA ALA A 314 27.08 2.46 8.93
C ALA A 314 27.84 3.20 7.82
N ALA A 315 28.92 2.60 7.30
CA ALA A 315 29.68 3.17 6.20
C ALA A 315 28.83 3.30 4.92
N GLN A 316 27.98 2.32 4.63
CA GLN A 316 27.07 2.35 3.47
C GLN A 316 25.94 3.38 3.69
N ALA A 317 25.33 3.44 4.87
CA ALA A 317 24.29 4.40 5.22
C ALA A 317 24.77 5.85 5.06
N GLN A 318 26.03 6.15 5.42
CA GLN A 318 26.64 7.47 5.24
C GLN A 318 26.87 7.86 3.77
N ARG A 319 26.88 6.90 2.84
CA ARG A 319 27.02 7.15 1.40
C ARG A 319 25.69 7.39 0.70
N VAL A 320 24.58 7.03 1.35
CA VAL A 320 23.24 7.26 0.78
C VAL A 320 23.05 8.75 0.52
N LYS A 321 22.76 9.09 -0.73
CA LYS A 321 22.64 10.47 -1.18
C LYS A 321 21.29 11.05 -0.80
N VAL A 322 21.25 11.89 0.24
CA VAL A 322 20.09 12.72 0.54
C VAL A 322 20.10 13.93 -0.38
N GLY A 323 18.97 14.22 -1.00
CA GLY A 323 18.91 15.29 -1.99
C GLY A 323 17.49 15.76 -2.33
N TYR A 324 17.41 16.73 -3.21
CA TYR A 324 16.12 17.18 -3.74
C TYR A 324 15.47 16.08 -4.58
N PRO A 325 14.15 15.83 -4.42
CA PRO A 325 13.46 14.70 -5.07
C PRO A 325 13.62 14.63 -6.59
N HIS A 326 13.66 15.79 -7.27
CA HIS A 326 13.80 15.90 -8.74
C HIS A 326 15.22 15.64 -9.28
N ASP A 327 16.25 15.59 -8.42
CA ASP A 327 17.61 15.21 -8.82
C ASP A 327 17.67 13.68 -9.01
N PRO A 328 17.99 13.20 -10.23
CA PRO A 328 18.05 11.74 -10.50
C PRO A 328 19.12 11.00 -9.70
N GLU A 329 20.06 11.70 -9.10
CA GLU A 329 21.09 11.13 -8.25
C GLU A 329 20.62 10.97 -6.77
N THR A 330 19.46 11.53 -6.41
CA THR A 330 18.91 11.44 -5.05
C THR A 330 18.40 10.03 -4.74
N GLU A 331 18.82 9.49 -3.61
CA GLU A 331 18.40 8.18 -3.10
C GLU A 331 17.37 8.30 -1.96
N VAL A 332 17.46 9.36 -1.15
CA VAL A 332 16.51 9.72 -0.09
C VAL A 332 16.13 11.19 -0.27
N GLY A 333 14.85 11.46 -0.46
CA GLY A 333 14.27 12.78 -0.62
C GLY A 333 13.77 13.39 0.70
N ALA A 334 12.75 14.24 0.60
CA ALA A 334 12.06 14.82 1.75
C ALA A 334 10.92 13.90 2.21
N LEU A 335 10.71 13.80 3.53
CA LEU A 335 9.50 13.15 4.08
C LEU A 335 8.26 13.95 3.69
N VAL A 336 7.13 13.27 3.53
CA VAL A 336 5.92 13.81 2.91
C VAL A 336 5.37 15.09 3.54
N HIS A 337 5.45 15.25 4.85
CA HIS A 337 4.76 16.32 5.57
C HIS A 337 5.51 16.71 6.86
N PRO A 338 5.46 17.97 7.32
CA PRO A 338 6.14 18.40 8.54
C PRO A 338 5.70 17.64 9.80
N GLU A 339 4.44 17.30 9.94
CA GLU A 339 3.97 16.49 11.09
C GLU A 339 4.63 15.10 11.12
N HIS A 340 4.81 14.50 9.94
CA HIS A 340 5.50 13.22 9.83
C HIS A 340 7.01 13.36 10.08
N TYR A 341 7.62 14.44 9.58
CA TYR A 341 9.01 14.78 9.90
C TYR A 341 9.23 14.90 11.41
N ASP A 342 8.37 15.64 12.11
CA ASP A 342 8.46 15.82 13.57
C ASP A 342 8.30 14.49 14.31
N LYS A 343 7.39 13.62 13.85
CA LYS A 343 7.25 12.26 14.38
C LYS A 343 8.56 11.48 14.21
N VAL A 344 9.14 11.44 13.02
CA VAL A 344 10.39 10.70 12.75
C VAL A 344 11.54 11.26 13.59
N MET A 345 11.70 12.58 13.65
CA MET A 345 12.74 13.22 14.45
C MET A 345 12.57 12.94 15.97
N SER A 346 11.34 12.83 16.46
CA SER A 346 11.10 12.43 17.84
C SER A 346 11.64 11.03 18.14
N TYR A 347 11.50 10.09 17.19
CA TYR A 347 12.11 8.75 17.32
C TYR A 347 13.63 8.77 17.19
N VAL A 348 14.19 9.66 16.38
CA VAL A 348 15.66 9.86 16.33
C VAL A 348 16.18 10.26 17.71
N GLU A 349 15.52 11.19 18.40
CA GLU A 349 15.91 11.61 19.75
C GLU A 349 15.73 10.49 20.79
N ILE A 350 14.65 9.71 20.70
CA ILE A 350 14.44 8.52 21.53
C ILE A 350 15.58 7.50 21.29
N GLY A 351 15.88 7.21 20.02
CA GLY A 351 16.92 6.25 19.65
C GLY A 351 18.31 6.59 20.18
N LYS A 352 18.65 7.88 20.31
CA LYS A 352 19.90 8.33 20.94
C LYS A 352 20.02 7.91 22.40
N THR A 353 18.90 7.63 23.06
CA THR A 353 18.86 7.14 24.45
C THR A 353 18.72 5.63 24.58
N GLU A 354 18.31 4.96 23.49
CA GLU A 354 17.99 3.53 23.48
C GLU A 354 19.01 2.67 22.75
N GLY A 355 19.96 3.28 22.01
CA GLY A 355 20.98 2.58 21.25
C GLY A 355 22.22 3.43 20.98
N ARG A 356 23.25 2.81 20.44
CA ARG A 356 24.47 3.47 19.98
C ARG A 356 24.25 4.04 18.57
N LEU A 357 24.17 5.37 18.44
CA LEU A 357 24.09 6.03 17.14
C LEU A 357 25.39 5.81 16.36
N VAL A 358 25.32 5.21 15.18
CA VAL A 358 26.50 4.88 14.33
C VAL A 358 26.48 5.61 12.98
N ALA A 359 25.31 6.10 12.54
CA ALA A 359 25.19 6.98 11.36
C ALA A 359 23.97 7.88 11.48
N GLY A 360 23.98 9.04 10.82
CA GLY A 360 22.87 9.98 10.76
C GLY A 360 22.56 10.66 12.11
N GLY A 361 21.31 10.60 12.53
CA GLY A 361 20.84 11.13 13.82
C GLY A 361 20.33 12.56 13.78
N GLY A 362 19.92 13.07 12.62
CA GLY A 362 19.38 14.42 12.50
C GLY A 362 19.08 14.85 11.08
N ARG A 363 18.91 16.14 10.91
CA ARG A 363 18.79 16.79 9.61
C ARG A 363 20.15 16.75 8.89
N PRO A 364 20.21 16.41 7.58
CA PRO A 364 21.47 16.42 6.85
C PRO A 364 21.99 17.84 6.63
N GLU A 365 23.30 17.99 6.55
CA GLU A 365 23.97 19.27 6.30
C GLU A 365 23.55 19.83 4.92
N GLY A 366 23.32 21.14 4.84
CA GLY A 366 22.89 21.81 3.61
C GLY A 366 21.37 21.79 3.35
N PHE A 367 20.57 21.20 4.23
CA PHE A 367 19.10 21.20 4.13
C PHE A 367 18.50 21.87 5.37
N GLU A 368 18.51 23.21 5.41
CA GLU A 368 17.98 23.97 6.57
C GLU A 368 16.45 24.00 6.61
N GLU A 369 15.81 23.86 5.44
CA GLU A 369 14.34 23.85 5.25
C GLU A 369 13.87 22.47 4.77
N GLY A 370 12.55 22.27 4.71
CA GLY A 370 11.92 21.02 4.25
C GLY A 370 12.05 19.86 5.22
N ASN A 371 11.60 18.70 4.80
CA ASN A 371 11.41 17.54 5.66
C ASN A 371 12.54 16.49 5.53
N PHE A 372 13.78 16.93 5.42
CA PHE A 372 14.93 16.05 5.19
C PHE A 372 15.46 15.43 6.49
N VAL A 373 15.63 14.11 6.47
CA VAL A 373 16.22 13.32 7.57
C VAL A 373 17.38 12.48 7.02
N ALA A 374 18.53 12.54 7.70
CA ALA A 374 19.67 11.72 7.33
C ALA A 374 19.39 10.23 7.64
N PRO A 375 19.80 9.28 6.76
CA PRO A 375 19.77 7.87 7.07
C PRO A 375 20.37 7.58 8.43
N THR A 376 19.55 7.08 9.36
CA THR A 376 19.91 6.99 10.78
C THR A 376 19.97 5.54 11.23
N VAL A 377 21.09 5.18 11.86
CA VAL A 377 21.39 3.80 12.27
C VAL A 377 21.71 3.76 13.76
N PHE A 378 20.93 2.98 14.51
CA PHE A 378 21.16 2.66 15.90
C PHE A 378 21.63 1.21 16.06
N ALA A 379 22.78 0.99 16.64
CA ALA A 379 23.29 -0.32 17.02
C ALA A 379 23.07 -0.58 18.52
N ASP A 380 23.23 -1.83 18.94
CA ASP A 380 23.11 -2.28 20.35
C ASP A 380 21.74 -1.95 20.96
N VAL A 381 20.69 -1.98 20.12
CA VAL A 381 19.33 -1.66 20.56
C VAL A 381 18.72 -2.86 21.31
N ALA A 382 18.19 -2.60 22.50
CA ALA A 382 17.50 -3.62 23.28
C ALA A 382 16.14 -4.01 22.67
N PRO A 383 15.68 -5.27 22.83
CA PRO A 383 14.42 -5.73 22.24
C PRO A 383 13.16 -5.00 22.74
N ASP A 384 13.19 -4.45 23.96
CA ASP A 384 12.09 -3.67 24.57
C ASP A 384 12.13 -2.17 24.24
N ALA A 385 13.16 -1.71 23.52
CA ALA A 385 13.30 -0.32 23.10
C ALA A 385 12.16 0.10 22.15
N ARG A 386 11.73 1.35 22.26
CA ARG A 386 10.68 1.90 21.38
C ARG A 386 11.11 1.90 19.92
N VAL A 387 12.37 2.23 19.62
CA VAL A 387 12.89 2.22 18.24
C VAL A 387 12.98 0.81 17.66
N PHE A 388 12.99 -0.23 18.51
CA PHE A 388 12.87 -1.63 18.09
C PHE A 388 11.42 -2.08 17.87
N GLN A 389 10.49 -1.65 18.73
CA GLN A 389 9.10 -2.15 18.77
C GLN A 389 8.12 -1.35 17.92
N GLU A 390 8.33 -0.03 17.78
CA GLU A 390 7.35 0.87 17.17
C GLU A 390 7.69 1.20 15.71
N GLU A 391 6.68 1.37 14.88
CA GLU A 391 6.84 1.78 13.47
C GLU A 391 7.16 3.26 13.37
N ILE A 392 8.38 3.58 12.94
CA ILE A 392 8.85 4.96 12.76
C ILE A 392 8.36 5.53 11.42
N PHE A 393 8.43 4.72 10.36
CA PHE A 393 8.03 5.04 8.99
C PHE A 393 8.89 6.17 8.38
N GLY A 394 10.19 6.07 8.55
CA GLY A 394 11.19 7.01 8.06
C GLY A 394 12.56 6.34 7.96
N PRO A 395 13.62 7.06 7.52
CA PRO A 395 14.93 6.47 7.25
C PRO A 395 15.72 6.18 8.55
N VAL A 396 15.15 5.31 9.40
CA VAL A 396 15.70 4.95 10.72
C VAL A 396 15.66 3.44 10.90
N VAL A 397 16.78 2.86 11.34
CA VAL A 397 16.94 1.43 11.56
C VAL A 397 17.56 1.11 12.91
N ALA A 398 17.11 0.00 13.53
CA ALA A 398 17.66 -0.57 14.74
C ALA A 398 18.39 -1.89 14.43
N ILE A 399 19.61 -2.07 14.93
CA ILE A 399 20.41 -3.27 14.77
C ILE A 399 20.65 -3.91 16.14
N THR A 400 20.32 -5.20 16.26
CA THR A 400 20.38 -5.97 17.51
C THR A 400 21.10 -7.29 17.25
N PRO A 401 22.08 -7.71 18.10
CA PRO A 401 22.73 -9.01 17.96
C PRO A 401 21.86 -10.15 18.49
N PHE A 402 22.10 -11.38 18.01
CA PHE A 402 21.56 -12.62 18.57
C PHE A 402 22.63 -13.71 18.62
N ASP A 403 22.42 -14.74 19.48
CA ASP A 403 23.41 -15.79 19.76
C ASP A 403 22.98 -17.17 19.24
N SER A 404 21.72 -17.40 18.90
CA SER A 404 21.21 -18.67 18.38
C SER A 404 20.04 -18.53 17.42
N ASP A 405 19.74 -19.58 16.64
CA ASP A 405 18.61 -19.62 15.72
C ASP A 405 17.27 -19.41 16.46
N GLU A 406 17.16 -19.99 17.68
CA GLU A 406 15.95 -19.87 18.53
C GLU A 406 15.78 -18.43 19.03
N GLU A 407 16.85 -17.77 19.44
CA GLU A 407 16.82 -16.38 19.86
C GLU A 407 16.48 -15.46 18.68
N ALA A 408 17.09 -15.68 17.52
CA ALA A 408 16.76 -14.93 16.31
C ALA A 408 15.28 -14.99 15.95
N LEU A 409 14.70 -16.20 16.05
CA LEU A 409 13.26 -16.39 15.80
C LEU A 409 12.40 -15.72 16.87
N ALA A 410 12.77 -15.84 18.14
CA ALA A 410 12.07 -15.19 19.24
C ALA A 410 12.06 -13.67 19.05
N LEU A 411 13.21 -13.06 18.78
CA LEU A 411 13.35 -11.62 18.49
C LEU A 411 12.59 -11.19 17.23
N ALA A 412 12.61 -12.01 16.18
CA ALA A 412 11.87 -11.72 14.94
C ALA A 412 10.36 -11.63 15.19
N ASN A 413 9.82 -12.52 16.05
CA ASN A 413 8.39 -12.58 16.38
C ASN A 413 7.98 -11.63 17.52
N ASP A 414 8.95 -11.07 18.27
CA ASP A 414 8.70 -10.17 19.40
C ASP A 414 8.29 -8.76 18.94
N THR A 415 7.12 -8.67 18.35
CA THR A 415 6.47 -7.42 17.94
C THR A 415 4.97 -7.66 17.75
N LYS A 416 4.18 -6.62 17.90
CA LYS A 416 2.75 -6.66 17.56
C LYS A 416 2.48 -6.76 16.06
N TYR A 417 3.48 -6.50 15.21
CA TYR A 417 3.39 -6.52 13.76
C TYR A 417 3.76 -7.89 13.16
N GLY A 418 3.40 -8.09 11.90
CA GLY A 418 3.71 -9.30 11.15
C GLY A 418 3.48 -9.13 9.65
N LEU A 419 4.01 -8.02 9.05
CA LEU A 419 3.83 -7.78 7.62
C LEU A 419 4.83 -8.58 6.78
N ALA A 420 6.12 -8.37 7.01
CA ALA A 420 7.18 -8.99 6.23
C ALA A 420 8.32 -9.49 7.11
N ALA A 421 9.14 -10.40 6.59
CA ALA A 421 10.41 -10.81 7.16
C ALA A 421 11.43 -11.10 6.05
N TYR A 422 12.70 -10.80 6.32
CA TYR A 422 13.82 -11.01 5.42
C TYR A 422 14.87 -11.87 6.11
N ILE A 423 15.32 -12.95 5.46
CA ILE A 423 16.22 -13.92 6.06
C ILE A 423 17.40 -14.15 5.14
N TRP A 424 18.59 -13.93 5.67
CA TRP A 424 19.86 -14.03 4.96
C TRP A 424 20.69 -15.18 5.53
N THR A 425 20.77 -16.29 4.81
CA THR A 425 21.55 -17.50 5.16
C THR A 425 21.79 -18.35 3.93
N ASN A 426 22.91 -19.03 3.85
CA ASN A 426 23.18 -20.04 2.82
C ASN A 426 22.78 -21.47 3.25
N ASP A 427 22.33 -21.67 4.50
CA ASP A 427 21.78 -22.94 4.96
C ASP A 427 20.30 -23.08 4.55
N LEU A 428 20.04 -23.93 3.55
CA LEU A 428 18.71 -24.17 3.02
C LEU A 428 17.73 -24.68 4.10
N LYS A 429 18.19 -25.53 5.02
CA LYS A 429 17.34 -26.08 6.08
C LYS A 429 16.94 -24.97 7.06
N ARG A 430 17.91 -24.17 7.51
CA ARG A 430 17.66 -23.00 8.37
C ARG A 430 16.68 -22.03 7.70
N ALA A 431 16.91 -21.67 6.44
CA ALA A 431 16.04 -20.77 5.69
C ALA A 431 14.59 -21.22 5.70
N HIS A 432 14.33 -22.51 5.36
CA HIS A 432 12.96 -23.06 5.33
C HIS A 432 12.34 -23.22 6.71
N THR A 433 13.12 -23.67 7.71
CA THR A 433 12.62 -23.83 9.09
C THR A 433 12.22 -22.48 9.67
N PHE A 434 13.06 -21.46 9.46
CA PHE A 434 12.79 -20.10 9.93
C PHE A 434 11.56 -19.51 9.23
N ALA A 435 11.47 -19.63 7.89
CA ALA A 435 10.34 -19.13 7.12
C ALA A 435 8.99 -19.76 7.51
N GLN A 436 8.99 -21.01 7.98
CA GLN A 436 7.77 -21.69 8.48
C GLN A 436 7.38 -21.23 9.89
N SER A 437 8.29 -20.63 10.65
CA SER A 437 8.11 -20.33 12.07
C SER A 437 7.98 -18.84 12.36
N VAL A 438 8.44 -17.97 11.45
CA VAL A 438 8.31 -16.53 11.61
C VAL A 438 6.87 -16.08 11.37
N GLU A 439 6.38 -15.21 12.25
CA GLU A 439 5.00 -14.68 12.20
C GLU A 439 4.91 -13.45 11.29
N ALA A 440 5.06 -13.69 9.99
CA ALA A 440 4.95 -12.66 8.96
C ALA A 440 4.10 -13.17 7.79
N GLY A 441 3.35 -12.27 7.18
CA GLY A 441 2.53 -12.62 6.01
C GLY A 441 3.35 -12.85 4.74
N MET A 442 4.54 -12.24 4.67
CA MET A 442 5.48 -12.37 3.55
C MET A 442 6.89 -12.63 4.05
N VAL A 443 7.59 -13.57 3.42
CA VAL A 443 8.97 -13.93 3.79
C VAL A 443 9.84 -13.97 2.54
N TRP A 444 10.96 -13.26 2.57
CA TRP A 444 11.98 -13.29 1.53
C TRP A 444 13.26 -13.94 2.04
N LEU A 445 13.78 -14.86 1.25
CA LEU A 445 15.04 -15.56 1.53
C LEU A 445 16.10 -15.04 0.55
N ASN A 446 17.22 -14.51 1.09
CA ASN A 446 18.34 -13.94 0.33
C ASN A 446 17.91 -12.96 -0.76
N SER A 447 16.87 -12.19 -0.50
CA SER A 447 16.34 -11.19 -1.41
C SER A 447 15.56 -10.12 -0.64
N ASN A 448 15.28 -9.00 -1.30
CA ASN A 448 14.49 -7.93 -0.71
C ASN A 448 13.38 -7.52 -1.68
N ASN A 449 12.13 -7.69 -1.26
CA ASN A 449 10.95 -7.16 -1.94
C ASN A 449 10.78 -7.57 -3.42
N VAL A 450 11.37 -8.70 -3.83
CA VAL A 450 11.06 -9.29 -5.15
C VAL A 450 9.61 -9.74 -5.15
N ARG A 451 8.82 -9.20 -6.07
CA ARG A 451 7.38 -9.38 -6.03
C ARG A 451 6.85 -10.06 -7.30
N ASP A 452 6.02 -11.08 -7.09
CA ASP A 452 5.16 -11.66 -8.12
C ASP A 452 3.71 -11.30 -7.79
N LEU A 453 3.02 -10.62 -8.70
CA LEU A 453 1.64 -10.14 -8.49
C LEU A 453 0.61 -11.26 -8.27
N ARG A 454 0.97 -12.52 -8.56
CA ARG A 454 0.15 -13.70 -8.30
C ARG A 454 0.17 -14.11 -6.82
N THR A 455 1.22 -13.72 -6.09
CA THR A 455 1.36 -14.11 -4.67
C THR A 455 0.51 -13.22 -3.77
N PRO A 456 -0.08 -13.76 -2.70
CA PRO A 456 -0.77 -12.97 -1.70
C PRO A 456 0.17 -11.93 -1.07
N PHE A 457 -0.32 -10.73 -0.90
CA PHE A 457 0.32 -9.65 -0.17
C PHE A 457 -0.57 -9.28 1.02
N GLY A 458 -0.01 -9.22 2.21
CA GLY A 458 -0.75 -8.86 3.41
C GLY A 458 -0.07 -9.35 4.67
N GLY A 459 -0.40 -8.73 5.79
CA GLY A 459 0.17 -9.01 7.09
C GLY A 459 -0.68 -9.94 7.96
N VAL A 460 -0.06 -10.42 9.03
CA VAL A 460 -0.72 -11.06 10.17
C VAL A 460 -0.62 -10.14 11.39
N LYS A 461 -1.21 -10.52 12.52
CA LYS A 461 -1.22 -9.73 13.76
C LYS A 461 -1.80 -8.32 13.52
N ALA A 462 -1.12 -7.26 14.00
CA ALA A 462 -1.55 -5.87 13.82
C ALA A 462 -1.17 -5.26 12.45
N SER A 463 -0.58 -6.05 11.54
CA SER A 463 -0.18 -5.58 10.21
C SER A 463 -1.26 -5.76 9.15
N GLY A 464 -2.37 -6.41 9.43
CA GLY A 464 -3.44 -6.46 8.44
C GLY A 464 -4.53 -7.48 8.72
N LEU A 465 -5.56 -7.39 7.88
CA LEU A 465 -6.68 -8.31 7.79
C LEU A 465 -7.00 -8.53 6.32
N GLY A 466 -7.06 -9.79 5.89
CA GLY A 466 -7.17 -10.12 4.48
C GLY A 466 -5.81 -10.11 3.77
N HIS A 467 -5.83 -10.33 2.47
CA HIS A 467 -4.65 -10.29 1.61
C HIS A 467 -5.06 -9.73 0.25
N GLU A 468 -4.17 -8.95 -0.34
CA GLU A 468 -4.29 -8.44 -1.70
C GLU A 468 -3.41 -9.25 -2.67
N GLY A 469 -3.59 -9.06 -3.96
CA GLY A 469 -2.83 -9.74 -5.01
C GLY A 469 -3.46 -11.04 -5.51
N GLY A 470 -3.23 -11.34 -6.79
CA GLY A 470 -3.70 -12.55 -7.44
C GLY A 470 -5.19 -12.80 -7.24
N TYR A 471 -5.53 -14.06 -7.03
CA TYR A 471 -6.92 -14.46 -6.78
C TYR A 471 -7.49 -13.95 -5.45
N ARG A 472 -6.65 -13.57 -4.47
CA ARG A 472 -7.14 -13.03 -3.19
C ARG A 472 -7.87 -11.70 -3.40
N SER A 473 -7.34 -10.84 -4.27
CA SER A 473 -8.06 -9.62 -4.65
C SER A 473 -9.36 -9.91 -5.38
N ILE A 474 -9.38 -10.89 -6.29
CA ILE A 474 -10.61 -11.29 -7.00
C ILE A 474 -11.67 -11.79 -6.00
N ASP A 475 -11.29 -12.64 -5.05
CA ASP A 475 -12.19 -13.15 -4.01
C ASP A 475 -12.73 -12.02 -3.12
N PHE A 476 -11.88 -11.04 -2.78
CA PHE A 476 -12.29 -9.91 -1.93
C PHE A 476 -13.31 -8.98 -2.63
N TYR A 477 -13.15 -8.74 -3.94
CA TYR A 477 -14.01 -7.85 -4.70
C TYR A 477 -15.22 -8.55 -5.35
N THR A 478 -15.50 -9.82 -5.00
CA THR A 478 -16.64 -10.57 -5.53
C THR A 478 -17.40 -11.33 -4.46
N ASP A 479 -18.72 -11.37 -4.57
CA ASP A 479 -19.58 -12.28 -3.81
C ASP A 479 -19.62 -13.65 -4.47
N GLN A 480 -19.47 -14.70 -3.67
CA GLN A 480 -19.52 -16.09 -4.12
C GLN A 480 -20.89 -16.68 -3.82
N GLN A 481 -21.64 -17.01 -4.87
CA GLN A 481 -22.96 -17.64 -4.77
C GLN A 481 -22.85 -19.11 -5.19
N SER A 482 -23.15 -20.06 -4.28
CA SER A 482 -23.27 -21.47 -4.62
C SER A 482 -24.61 -21.78 -5.28
N VAL A 483 -24.57 -22.38 -6.47
CA VAL A 483 -25.74 -22.84 -7.21
C VAL A 483 -25.76 -24.35 -7.23
N HIS A 484 -26.86 -24.95 -6.80
CA HIS A 484 -27.05 -26.40 -6.72
C HIS A 484 -28.10 -26.85 -7.71
N ILE A 485 -27.73 -27.76 -8.62
CA ILE A 485 -28.64 -28.31 -9.65
C ILE A 485 -28.82 -29.81 -9.37
N THR A 486 -30.05 -30.23 -9.11
CA THR A 486 -30.39 -31.65 -8.98
C THR A 486 -30.49 -32.29 -10.35
N LEU A 487 -29.73 -33.37 -10.57
CA LEU A 487 -29.74 -34.19 -11.79
C LEU A 487 -30.57 -35.46 -11.64
N ALA A 488 -31.11 -35.70 -10.45
CA ALA A 488 -31.92 -36.87 -10.18
C ALA A 488 -33.31 -36.77 -10.86
N SER A 489 -33.78 -37.86 -11.41
CA SER A 489 -35.10 -37.95 -12.08
C SER A 489 -36.27 -37.80 -11.12
N THR A 490 -36.04 -37.98 -9.85
CA THR A 490 -37.07 -37.84 -8.79
C THR A 490 -36.69 -36.68 -7.88
N PRO A 491 -37.58 -35.65 -7.72
CA PRO A 491 -37.32 -34.60 -6.74
C PRO A 491 -37.13 -35.14 -5.35
N HIS A 492 -36.10 -34.71 -4.65
CA HIS A 492 -35.92 -35.02 -3.24
C HIS A 492 -36.97 -34.24 -2.43
N ASN A 493 -37.97 -34.97 -1.92
CA ASN A 493 -38.92 -34.40 -0.96
C ASN A 493 -38.29 -34.56 0.45
N PRO A 494 -37.98 -33.50 1.15
CA PRO A 494 -37.49 -33.57 2.52
C PRO A 494 -38.59 -34.16 3.41
N THR A 495 -38.36 -35.33 4.01
CA THR A 495 -39.33 -36.07 4.82
C THR A 495 -39.12 -35.81 6.31
N PHE A 496 -38.59 -34.67 6.74
CA PHE A 496 -38.25 -34.33 8.12
C PHE A 496 -37.44 -35.42 8.81
N GLY A 497 -36.42 -36.00 8.13
CA GLY A 497 -35.57 -37.05 8.65
C GLY A 497 -36.19 -38.44 8.66
N LYS A 498 -37.31 -38.64 8.03
CA LYS A 498 -37.88 -39.99 7.75
C LYS A 498 -37.44 -40.41 6.36
N ASN A 499 -36.38 -41.20 6.27
CA ASN A 499 -35.98 -41.92 5.06
C ASN A 499 -36.75 -43.20 4.92
#